data_29eab195697b54ace7686ed622f01edc
#
_entry.id   29eab195697b54ace7686ed622f01edc
#
_cell.length_a   1.000
_cell.length_b   1.000
_cell.length_c   1.000
_cell.angle_alpha   90.00
_cell.angle_beta   90.00
_cell.angle_gamma   90.00
#
_symmetry.space_group_name_H-M   'P 1'
#
loop_
_entity.id
_entity.type
_entity.pdbx_description
1 polymer ?
#
loop_
_entity_poly.entity_id
_entity_poly.type
_entity_poly.pdbx_seq_one_letter_code
_entity_poly.pdbx_strand_id
1 'polypeptide(L)'
;MQQIFNNTTLTVNQLIEKIDTGELGLPELQRPFIWKDSKVRDLFDSMMRGYPIGYLMLWECPSLDKKKSIGVDGHSYDSPKEVIIDGQQRLTSLYTVMKGKKVINSKFDEKSIVISYCPLQNKFEVGYQATKNDPEWIYNISELFTSTNTFKFIGDFIKRLGDYRSIKGSALTDEEQGIIADRINGVVNLKSHTLPVFDIKST
;
A
#
# COMPACT_ATOMS: atom_id res chain seq x y z
N MET A 1 17.58 -21.48 -27.25
CA MET A 1 16.65 -21.54 -26.11
C MET A 1 15.68 -20.38 -26.26
N GLN A 2 14.39 -20.63 -26.19
CA GLN A 2 13.36 -19.58 -26.22
C GLN A 2 13.27 -18.99 -24.81
N GLN A 3 13.31 -17.66 -24.68
CA GLN A 3 13.15 -16.99 -23.41
C GLN A 3 11.69 -17.15 -22.96
N ILE A 4 11.48 -17.77 -21.80
CA ILE A 4 10.14 -18.07 -21.26
C ILE A 4 9.60 -16.97 -20.32
N PHE A 5 10.34 -15.91 -20.11
CA PHE A 5 9.94 -14.77 -19.29
C PHE A 5 10.35 -13.44 -19.91
N ASN A 6 9.60 -12.40 -19.59
CA ASN A 6 9.97 -11.00 -19.83
C ASN A 6 10.34 -10.34 -18.51
N ASN A 7 11.27 -9.39 -18.57
CA ASN A 7 11.59 -8.52 -17.43
C ASN A 7 11.04 -7.13 -17.73
N THR A 8 10.14 -6.65 -16.87
CA THR A 8 9.51 -5.34 -16.97
C THR A 8 9.64 -4.59 -15.66
N THR A 9 9.22 -3.33 -15.64
CA THR A 9 9.15 -2.53 -14.43
C THR A 9 7.78 -1.89 -14.37
N LEU A 10 7.05 -2.12 -13.28
CA LEU A 10 5.74 -1.54 -13.05
C LEU A 10 5.75 -0.67 -11.80
N THR A 11 4.98 0.40 -11.82
CA THR A 11 4.73 1.20 -10.62
C THR A 11 3.74 0.48 -9.70
N VAL A 12 3.77 0.79 -8.41
CA VAL A 12 2.78 0.28 -7.46
C VAL A 12 1.37 0.64 -7.91
N ASN A 13 1.16 1.85 -8.44
CA ASN A 13 -0.15 2.26 -8.95
C ASN A 13 -0.64 1.38 -10.10
N GLN A 14 0.22 1.07 -11.08
CA GLN A 14 -0.12 0.16 -12.19
C GLN A 14 -0.50 -1.24 -11.70
N LEU A 15 0.24 -1.75 -10.70
CA LEU A 15 -0.07 -3.04 -10.10
C LEU A 15 -1.42 -3.04 -9.38
N ILE A 16 -1.72 -1.97 -8.64
CA ILE A 16 -3.01 -1.78 -7.97
C ILE A 16 -4.15 -1.70 -8.99
N GLU A 17 -3.97 -0.95 -10.09
CA GLU A 17 -4.96 -0.85 -11.16
C GLU A 17 -5.22 -2.21 -11.82
N LYS A 18 -4.18 -3.00 -12.08
CA LYS A 18 -4.33 -4.37 -12.61
C LYS A 18 -5.15 -5.28 -11.68
N ILE A 19 -5.01 -5.11 -10.35
CA ILE A 19 -5.83 -5.83 -9.36
C ILE A 19 -7.27 -5.33 -9.38
N ASP A 20 -7.48 -4.01 -9.37
CA ASP A 20 -8.82 -3.40 -9.39
C ASP A 20 -9.61 -3.77 -10.66
N THR A 21 -8.94 -3.91 -11.80
CA THR A 21 -9.57 -4.33 -13.07
C THR A 21 -9.75 -5.84 -13.20
N GLY A 22 -9.23 -6.63 -12.25
CA GLY A 22 -9.26 -8.09 -12.32
C GLY A 22 -8.28 -8.70 -13.33
N GLU A 23 -7.39 -7.88 -13.91
CA GLU A 23 -6.35 -8.37 -14.83
C GLU A 23 -5.30 -9.20 -14.09
N LEU A 24 -4.93 -8.76 -12.87
CA LEU A 24 -4.01 -9.46 -11.98
C LEU A 24 -4.76 -10.08 -10.80
N GLY A 25 -4.73 -11.41 -10.73
CA GLY A 25 -5.30 -12.17 -9.62
C GLY A 25 -4.35 -12.27 -8.43
N LEU A 26 -4.91 -11.99 -7.24
CA LEU A 26 -4.27 -12.31 -5.96
C LEU A 26 -4.89 -13.62 -5.44
N PRO A 27 -4.16 -14.73 -5.42
CA PRO A 27 -4.71 -16.01 -4.96
C PRO A 27 -4.85 -16.04 -3.43
N GLU A 28 -5.89 -15.42 -2.90
CA GLU A 28 -6.17 -15.35 -1.45
C GLU A 28 -6.39 -16.72 -0.83
N LEU A 29 -6.93 -17.66 -1.59
CA LEU A 29 -7.24 -19.02 -1.10
C LEU A 29 -6.01 -19.95 -1.02
N GLN A 30 -4.89 -19.61 -1.69
CA GLN A 30 -3.72 -20.48 -1.67
C GLN A 30 -2.73 -20.15 -0.54
N ARG A 31 -2.68 -18.89 -0.13
CA ARG A 31 -1.80 -18.45 0.96
C ARG A 31 -2.46 -17.30 1.71
N PRO A 32 -3.03 -17.53 2.88
CA PRO A 32 -3.58 -16.48 3.73
C PRO A 32 -2.51 -15.43 4.06
N PHE A 33 -2.95 -14.22 4.38
CA PHE A 33 -2.04 -13.16 4.77
C PHE A 33 -1.39 -13.46 6.11
N ILE A 34 -0.07 -13.63 6.12
CA ILE A 34 0.71 -14.05 7.30
C ILE A 34 1.69 -12.99 7.81
N TRP A 35 1.89 -11.90 7.08
CA TRP A 35 2.79 -10.86 7.54
C TRP A 35 2.23 -10.17 8.79
N LYS A 36 3.15 -9.87 9.72
CA LYS A 36 2.85 -9.01 10.86
C LYS A 36 2.75 -7.56 10.38
N ASP A 37 1.93 -6.74 11.05
CA ASP A 37 1.77 -5.34 10.70
C ASP A 37 3.09 -4.56 10.77
N SER A 38 4.01 -4.97 11.67
CA SER A 38 5.37 -4.41 11.71
C SER A 38 6.15 -4.64 10.41
N LYS A 39 5.97 -5.79 9.74
CA LYS A 39 6.62 -6.05 8.45
C LYS A 39 6.02 -5.22 7.33
N VAL A 40 4.71 -4.95 7.40
CA VAL A 40 4.06 -4.02 6.47
C VAL A 40 4.55 -2.60 6.70
N ARG A 41 4.67 -2.14 7.96
CA ARG A 41 5.30 -0.86 8.32
C ARG A 41 6.70 -0.74 7.73
N ASP A 42 7.55 -1.77 7.91
CA ASP A 42 8.92 -1.80 7.40
C ASP A 42 8.99 -1.74 5.86
N LEU A 43 7.99 -2.30 5.17
CA LEU A 43 7.86 -2.18 3.71
C LEU A 43 7.68 -0.72 3.29
N PHE A 44 6.74 0.02 3.91
CA PHE A 44 6.53 1.44 3.61
C PHE A 44 7.73 2.30 3.99
N ASP A 45 8.39 2.02 5.12
CA ASP A 45 9.62 2.71 5.53
C ASP A 45 10.77 2.48 4.53
N SER A 46 10.94 1.24 4.05
CA SER A 46 11.93 0.90 3.02
C SER A 46 11.68 1.64 1.71
N MET A 47 10.42 1.71 1.27
CA MET A 47 10.04 2.46 0.07
C MET A 47 10.32 3.95 0.23
N MET A 48 9.98 4.54 1.37
CA MET A 48 10.21 5.96 1.65
C MET A 48 11.69 6.31 1.67
N ARG A 49 12.54 5.38 2.09
CA ARG A 49 14.02 5.52 2.07
C ARG A 49 14.65 5.19 0.72
N GLY A 50 13.86 4.78 -0.27
CA GLY A 50 14.36 4.39 -1.59
C GLY A 50 15.08 3.04 -1.62
N TYR A 51 14.90 2.19 -0.61
CA TYR A 51 15.49 0.86 -0.62
C TYR A 51 14.74 -0.08 -1.57
N PRO A 52 15.45 -1.01 -2.22
CA PRO A 52 14.81 -2.02 -3.05
C PRO A 52 13.94 -2.94 -2.18
N ILE A 53 12.69 -3.10 -2.58
CA ILE A 53 11.73 -3.95 -1.86
C ILE A 53 11.55 -5.32 -2.52
N GLY A 54 12.47 -5.70 -3.41
CA GLY A 54 12.47 -6.95 -4.14
C GLY A 54 11.74 -6.86 -5.47
N TYR A 55 11.38 -8.01 -6.04
CA TYR A 55 10.70 -8.16 -7.33
C TYR A 55 9.36 -8.86 -7.17
N LEU A 56 8.55 -8.84 -8.22
CA LEU A 56 7.35 -9.66 -8.36
C LEU A 56 7.55 -10.67 -9.49
N MET A 57 6.93 -11.82 -9.34
CA MET A 57 6.87 -12.83 -10.38
C MET A 57 5.40 -13.09 -10.72
N LEU A 58 5.02 -12.81 -11.96
CA LEU A 58 3.68 -13.01 -12.49
C LEU A 58 3.69 -14.15 -13.49
N TRP A 59 2.59 -14.83 -13.59
CA TRP A 59 2.38 -15.88 -14.58
C TRP A 59 1.17 -15.55 -15.44
N GLU A 60 1.38 -15.52 -16.72
CA GLU A 60 0.33 -15.35 -17.72
C GLU A 60 -0.51 -16.64 -17.79
N CYS A 61 -1.80 -16.54 -17.44
CA CYS A 61 -2.72 -17.67 -17.44
C CYS A 61 -3.46 -17.77 -18.77
N PRO A 62 -3.16 -18.74 -19.63
CA PRO A 62 -4.02 -19.01 -20.78
C PRO A 62 -5.28 -19.71 -20.27
N SER A 63 -6.40 -19.01 -20.27
CA SER A 63 -7.76 -19.58 -20.05
C SER A 63 -7.85 -20.62 -18.92
N LEU A 64 -7.71 -20.19 -17.68
CA LEU A 64 -8.29 -20.96 -16.59
C LEU A 64 -9.82 -20.93 -16.76
N ASP A 65 -10.43 -22.11 -16.86
CA ASP A 65 -11.87 -22.28 -17.00
C ASP A 65 -12.67 -21.29 -16.16
N LYS A 66 -13.66 -20.65 -16.76
CA LYS A 66 -14.50 -19.53 -16.31
C LYS A 66 -15.25 -19.72 -14.98
N LYS A 67 -14.78 -20.52 -14.03
CA LYS A 67 -15.57 -20.98 -12.87
C LYS A 67 -15.06 -20.58 -11.49
N LYS A 68 -14.00 -19.79 -11.34
CA LYS A 68 -13.60 -19.32 -10.01
C LYS A 68 -13.38 -17.81 -10.02
N SER A 69 -14.39 -17.08 -9.55
CA SER A 69 -14.26 -15.67 -9.16
C SER A 69 -13.25 -15.55 -8.04
N ILE A 70 -12.17 -14.83 -8.26
CA ILE A 70 -11.20 -14.44 -7.23
C ILE A 70 -11.37 -12.94 -7.06
N GLY A 71 -12.23 -12.51 -6.15
CA GLY A 71 -12.44 -11.10 -5.84
C GLY A 71 -12.70 -10.89 -4.37
N VAL A 72 -12.04 -9.89 -3.80
CA VAL A 72 -12.19 -9.48 -2.40
C VAL A 72 -13.58 -8.90 -2.10
N ASP A 73 -14.33 -8.51 -3.14
CA ASP A 73 -15.62 -7.79 -3.02
C ASP A 73 -16.84 -8.54 -3.61
N GLY A 74 -16.76 -9.85 -3.81
CA GLY A 74 -17.88 -10.64 -4.33
C GLY A 74 -18.25 -10.36 -5.80
N HIS A 75 -17.45 -9.61 -6.53
CA HIS A 75 -17.63 -9.41 -7.97
C HIS A 75 -17.06 -10.61 -8.74
N SER A 76 -17.84 -11.18 -9.62
CA SER A 76 -17.37 -12.18 -10.59
C SER A 76 -16.58 -11.46 -11.67
N TYR A 77 -15.26 -11.45 -11.53
CA TYR A 77 -14.39 -11.04 -12.62
C TYR A 77 -14.21 -12.23 -13.58
N ASP A 78 -14.05 -11.95 -14.87
CA ASP A 78 -13.51 -12.92 -15.80
C ASP A 78 -12.16 -13.42 -15.25
N SER A 79 -11.79 -14.68 -15.59
CA SER A 79 -10.54 -15.27 -15.11
C SER A 79 -9.37 -14.31 -15.31
N PRO A 80 -8.53 -14.05 -14.29
CA PRO A 80 -7.46 -13.09 -14.39
C PRO A 80 -6.50 -13.50 -15.50
N LYS A 81 -5.95 -12.53 -16.22
CA LYS A 81 -4.95 -12.77 -17.28
C LYS A 81 -3.61 -13.19 -16.68
N GLU A 82 -3.31 -12.68 -15.51
CA GLU A 82 -2.06 -12.91 -14.79
C GLU A 82 -2.34 -13.29 -13.34
N VAL A 83 -1.51 -14.15 -12.76
CA VAL A 83 -1.52 -14.49 -11.32
C VAL A 83 -0.14 -14.23 -10.74
N ILE A 84 -0.12 -13.74 -9.50
CA ILE A 84 1.15 -13.57 -8.79
C ILE A 84 1.65 -14.90 -8.25
N ILE A 85 2.91 -15.26 -8.57
CA ILE A 85 3.59 -16.46 -8.09
C ILE A 85 4.50 -16.13 -6.89
N ASP A 86 5.26 -15.03 -6.98
CA ASP A 86 6.10 -14.56 -5.89
C ASP A 86 5.92 -13.07 -5.64
N GLY A 87 6.09 -12.67 -4.37
CA GLY A 87 5.82 -11.32 -3.89
C GLY A 87 4.38 -11.07 -3.45
N GLN A 88 3.53 -12.10 -3.36
CA GLN A 88 2.11 -11.99 -2.99
C GLN A 88 1.89 -11.18 -1.71
N GLN A 89 2.57 -11.51 -0.60
CA GLN A 89 2.39 -10.82 0.68
C GLN A 89 2.73 -9.33 0.58
N ARG A 90 3.75 -8.99 -0.21
CA ARG A 90 4.17 -7.62 -0.47
C ARG A 90 3.10 -6.87 -1.25
N LEU A 91 2.65 -7.42 -2.36
CA LEU A 91 1.64 -6.79 -3.20
C LEU A 91 0.30 -6.67 -2.46
N THR A 92 -0.11 -7.71 -1.72
CA THR A 92 -1.30 -7.66 -0.85
C THR A 92 -1.19 -6.55 0.19
N SER A 93 -0.01 -6.38 0.83
CA SER A 93 0.22 -5.30 1.80
C SER A 93 0.05 -3.92 1.18
N LEU A 94 0.67 -3.70 0.00
CA LEU A 94 0.56 -2.43 -0.72
C LEU A 94 -0.89 -2.14 -1.13
N TYR A 95 -1.56 -3.13 -1.72
CA TYR A 95 -2.95 -3.00 -2.16
C TYR A 95 -3.88 -2.66 -1.00
N THR A 96 -3.83 -3.44 0.08
CA THR A 96 -4.76 -3.29 1.21
C THR A 96 -4.55 -1.98 1.96
N VAL A 97 -3.30 -1.56 2.21
CA VAL A 97 -3.02 -0.28 2.86
C VAL A 97 -3.37 0.90 1.94
N MET A 98 -2.98 0.87 0.66
CA MET A 98 -3.24 1.99 -0.24
C MET A 98 -4.72 2.12 -0.65
N LYS A 99 -5.49 1.04 -0.61
CA LYS A 99 -6.93 1.05 -0.92
C LYS A 99 -7.82 1.06 0.33
N GLY A 100 -7.24 0.95 1.54
CA GLY A 100 -7.99 0.86 2.79
C GLY A 100 -8.83 -0.42 2.91
N LYS A 101 -8.39 -1.50 2.24
CA LYS A 101 -9.09 -2.80 2.25
C LYS A 101 -8.64 -3.66 3.42
N LYS A 102 -9.43 -4.71 3.73
CA LYS A 102 -9.07 -5.72 4.71
C LYS A 102 -8.36 -6.90 4.05
N VAL A 103 -7.61 -7.66 4.82
CA VAL A 103 -7.00 -8.93 4.41
C VAL A 103 -7.65 -10.09 5.17
N ILE A 104 -7.59 -11.29 4.56
CA ILE A 104 -7.94 -12.53 5.25
C ILE A 104 -6.67 -13.10 5.88
N ASN A 105 -6.67 -13.26 7.19
CA ASN A 105 -5.54 -13.80 7.95
C ASN A 105 -5.50 -15.34 7.92
N SER A 106 -4.50 -15.94 8.59
CA SER A 106 -4.34 -17.40 8.65
C SER A 106 -5.46 -18.14 9.41
N LYS A 107 -6.32 -17.41 10.12
CA LYS A 107 -7.49 -17.97 10.81
C LYS A 107 -8.78 -17.75 10.01
N PHE A 108 -8.65 -17.25 8.78
CA PHE A 108 -9.78 -16.86 7.91
C PHE A 108 -10.64 -15.71 8.45
N ASP A 109 -10.09 -14.90 9.37
CA ASP A 109 -10.75 -13.69 9.86
C ASP A 109 -10.34 -12.49 9.00
N GLU A 110 -11.26 -11.55 8.82
CA GLU A 110 -10.96 -10.24 8.23
C GLU A 110 -10.12 -9.41 9.19
N LYS A 111 -9.03 -8.85 8.69
CA LYS A 111 -8.12 -7.98 9.43
C LYS A 111 -7.85 -6.70 8.67
N SER A 112 -7.93 -5.56 9.35
CA SER A 112 -7.44 -4.29 8.85
C SER A 112 -5.96 -4.10 9.23
N ILE A 113 -5.16 -3.65 8.28
CA ILE A 113 -3.76 -3.27 8.51
C ILE A 113 -3.72 -1.75 8.58
N VAL A 114 -3.42 -1.23 9.76
CA VAL A 114 -3.33 0.21 9.99
C VAL A 114 -1.87 0.61 10.17
N ILE A 115 -1.37 1.46 9.30
CA ILE A 115 -0.03 2.03 9.37
C ILE A 115 -0.17 3.52 9.61
N SER A 116 0.48 4.00 10.65
CA SER A 116 0.54 5.42 11.03
C SER A 116 1.83 6.07 10.53
N TYR A 117 1.80 7.37 10.30
CA TYR A 117 2.97 8.14 9.88
C TYR A 117 3.07 9.46 10.63
N CYS A 118 4.25 9.77 11.19
CA CYS A 118 4.57 11.06 11.79
C CYS A 118 5.44 11.87 10.82
N PRO A 119 4.90 12.92 10.18
CA PRO A 119 5.67 13.71 9.23
C PRO A 119 6.88 14.43 9.86
N LEU A 120 6.77 14.94 11.09
CA LEU A 120 7.88 15.64 11.74
C LEU A 120 9.06 14.73 12.03
N GLN A 121 8.82 13.46 12.40
CA GLN A 121 9.85 12.48 12.67
C GLN A 121 10.27 11.68 11.41
N ASN A 122 9.55 11.84 10.29
CA ASN A 122 9.69 11.01 9.09
C ASN A 122 9.66 9.51 9.41
N LYS A 123 8.66 9.08 10.19
CA LYS A 123 8.62 7.75 10.79
C LYS A 123 7.29 7.09 10.59
N PHE A 124 7.32 5.80 10.18
CA PHE A 124 6.16 4.93 10.16
C PHE A 124 6.06 4.11 11.44
N GLU A 125 4.84 3.87 11.90
CA GLU A 125 4.52 2.94 12.99
C GLU A 125 3.27 2.12 12.66
N VAL A 126 3.13 0.99 13.35
CA VAL A 126 1.86 0.26 13.34
C VAL A 126 0.82 1.11 14.07
N GLY A 127 -0.38 1.22 13.51
CA GLY A 127 -1.45 2.00 14.13
C GLY A 127 -1.95 1.36 15.41
N TYR A 128 -1.86 2.10 16.53
CA TYR A 128 -2.37 1.70 17.84
C TYR A 128 -2.95 2.93 18.56
N GLN A 129 -3.54 2.73 19.74
CA GLN A 129 -4.29 3.77 20.43
C GLN A 129 -3.48 5.04 20.71
N ALA A 130 -2.18 4.92 21.01
CA ALA A 130 -1.34 6.10 21.25
C ALA A 130 -1.14 6.92 19.98
N THR A 131 -0.82 6.31 18.83
CA THR A 131 -0.70 7.03 17.56
C THR A 131 -2.03 7.62 17.09
N LYS A 132 -3.16 6.99 17.44
CA LYS A 132 -4.49 7.49 17.11
C LYS A 132 -4.84 8.77 17.87
N ASN A 133 -4.40 8.86 19.12
CA ASN A 133 -4.71 9.99 20.00
C ASN A 133 -3.69 11.12 19.91
N ASP A 134 -2.58 10.91 19.22
CA ASP A 134 -1.51 11.90 19.11
C ASP A 134 -1.68 12.70 17.80
N PRO A 135 -1.93 14.03 17.90
CA PRO A 135 -2.09 14.89 16.73
C PRO A 135 -0.87 15.01 15.81
N GLU A 136 0.31 14.60 16.26
CA GLU A 136 1.54 14.57 15.43
C GLU A 136 1.51 13.43 14.40
N TRP A 137 0.60 12.47 14.57
CA TRP A 137 0.48 11.33 13.70
C TRP A 137 -0.69 11.43 12.73
N ILE A 138 -0.46 11.01 11.51
CA ILE A 138 -1.50 10.55 10.60
C ILE A 138 -1.75 9.09 10.99
N TYR A 139 -2.87 8.83 11.67
CA TYR A 139 -3.14 7.51 12.25
C TYR A 139 -3.22 6.40 11.21
N ASN A 140 -3.83 6.67 10.08
CA ASN A 140 -4.00 5.69 9.01
C ASN A 140 -3.59 6.29 7.67
N ILE A 141 -2.45 5.87 7.12
CA ILE A 141 -1.95 6.38 5.84
C ILE A 141 -2.86 6.02 4.66
N SER A 142 -3.79 5.05 4.81
CA SER A 142 -4.77 4.75 3.77
C SER A 142 -5.59 5.99 3.39
N GLU A 143 -5.84 6.89 4.35
CA GLU A 143 -6.56 8.14 4.14
C GLU A 143 -5.85 9.07 3.14
N LEU A 144 -4.51 9.05 3.13
CA LEU A 144 -3.71 9.81 2.15
C LEU A 144 -3.89 9.28 0.73
N PHE A 145 -3.90 7.95 0.60
CA PHE A 145 -3.98 7.30 -0.72
C PHE A 145 -5.40 7.34 -1.32
N THR A 146 -6.42 7.38 -0.48
CA THR A 146 -7.83 7.43 -0.89
C THR A 146 -8.39 8.85 -0.96
N SER A 147 -7.65 9.84 -0.44
CA SER A 147 -8.05 11.24 -0.49
C SER A 147 -8.14 11.75 -1.94
N THR A 148 -9.24 12.41 -2.25
CA THR A 148 -9.44 13.09 -3.55
C THR A 148 -8.71 14.43 -3.63
N ASN A 149 -8.29 14.99 -2.49
CA ASN A 149 -7.61 16.28 -2.41
C ASN A 149 -6.52 16.28 -1.34
N THR A 150 -5.32 15.88 -1.76
CA THR A 150 -4.13 15.82 -0.90
C THR A 150 -3.75 17.18 -0.33
N PHE A 151 -3.91 18.26 -1.10
CA PHE A 151 -3.61 19.63 -0.64
C PHE A 151 -4.50 20.02 0.56
N LYS A 152 -5.80 19.75 0.45
CA LYS A 152 -6.73 19.97 1.57
C LYS A 152 -6.34 19.13 2.78
N PHE A 153 -6.02 17.85 2.59
CA PHE A 153 -5.60 16.96 3.68
C PHE A 153 -4.38 17.51 4.42
N ILE A 154 -3.36 17.97 3.68
CA ILE A 154 -2.16 18.59 4.26
C ILE A 154 -2.52 19.84 5.07
N GLY A 155 -3.34 20.73 4.52
CA GLY A 155 -3.78 21.94 5.20
C GLY A 155 -4.54 21.64 6.49
N ASP A 156 -5.46 20.67 6.46
CA ASP A 156 -6.23 20.25 7.63
C ASP A 156 -5.33 19.62 8.70
N PHE A 157 -4.32 18.84 8.30
CA PHE A 157 -3.34 18.25 9.21
C PHE A 157 -2.48 19.33 9.88
N ILE A 158 -1.93 20.28 9.11
CA ILE A 158 -1.10 21.38 9.61
C ILE A 158 -1.90 22.25 10.58
N LYS A 159 -3.16 22.57 10.24
CA LYS A 159 -4.04 23.34 11.11
C LYS A 159 -4.27 22.63 12.45
N ARG A 160 -4.68 21.36 12.40
CA ARG A 160 -4.91 20.55 13.61
C ARG A 160 -3.68 20.48 14.52
N LEU A 161 -2.50 20.26 13.92
CA LEU A 161 -1.25 20.19 14.65
C LEU A 161 -0.85 21.56 15.23
N GLY A 162 -1.05 22.63 14.48
CA GLY A 162 -0.81 24.00 14.91
C GLY A 162 -1.69 24.37 16.11
N ASP A 163 -2.98 24.08 16.05
CA ASP A 163 -3.92 24.30 17.16
C ASP A 163 -3.47 23.54 18.42
N TYR A 164 -3.09 22.27 18.28
CA TYR A 164 -2.60 21.44 19.38
C TYR A 164 -1.31 22.00 20.01
N ARG A 165 -0.34 22.38 19.19
CA ARG A 165 0.93 22.94 19.67
C ARG A 165 0.76 24.31 20.33
N SER A 166 -0.12 25.16 19.82
CA SER A 166 -0.43 26.46 20.40
C SER A 166 -0.96 26.33 21.83
N ILE A 167 -1.80 25.35 22.11
CA ILE A 167 -2.29 25.04 23.46
C ILE A 167 -1.13 24.64 24.39
N LYS A 168 -0.08 24.03 23.87
CA LYS A 168 1.12 23.63 24.61
C LYS A 168 2.19 24.73 24.69
N GLY A 169 1.91 25.93 24.17
CA GLY A 169 2.83 27.06 24.18
C GLY A 169 3.95 26.99 23.15
N SER A 170 3.80 26.15 22.10
CA SER A 170 4.77 26.02 21.01
C SER A 170 4.04 26.22 19.68
N ALA A 171 4.39 27.25 18.92
CA ALA A 171 3.82 27.46 17.58
C ALA A 171 4.53 26.57 16.56
N LEU A 172 3.76 26.11 15.56
CA LEU A 172 4.31 25.42 14.39
C LEU A 172 4.95 26.46 13.46
N THR A 173 6.24 26.29 13.15
CA THR A 173 6.96 27.24 12.28
C THR A 173 6.62 27.01 10.81
N ASP A 174 6.86 28.03 9.94
CA ASP A 174 6.65 27.90 8.49
C ASP A 174 7.57 26.83 7.88
N GLU A 175 8.80 26.68 8.40
CA GLU A 175 9.72 25.64 7.99
C GLU A 175 9.18 24.24 8.33
N GLU A 176 8.66 24.03 9.54
CA GLU A 176 8.03 22.75 9.92
C GLU A 176 6.80 22.45 9.06
N GLN A 177 6.00 23.45 8.72
CA GLN A 177 4.85 23.29 7.82
C GLN A 177 5.30 22.83 6.42
N GLY A 178 6.37 23.42 5.89
CA GLY A 178 6.98 23.01 4.62
C GLY A 178 7.47 21.54 4.66
N ILE A 179 8.21 21.20 5.72
CA ILE A 179 8.69 19.81 5.94
C ILE A 179 7.53 18.82 6.02
N ILE A 180 6.47 19.16 6.73
CA ILE A 180 5.26 18.31 6.84
C ILE A 180 4.64 18.09 5.46
N ALA A 181 4.45 19.16 4.69
CA ALA A 181 3.85 19.08 3.37
C ALA A 181 4.67 18.20 2.43
N ASP A 182 5.98 18.39 2.37
CA ASP A 182 6.88 17.63 1.52
C ASP A 182 6.89 16.15 1.89
N ARG A 183 6.93 15.82 3.18
CA ARG A 183 6.95 14.45 3.66
C ARG A 183 5.62 13.72 3.47
N ILE A 184 4.49 14.40 3.63
CA ILE A 184 3.16 13.83 3.30
C ILE A 184 3.07 13.56 1.78
N ASN A 185 3.52 14.50 0.95
CA ASN A 185 3.60 14.28 -0.50
C ASN A 185 4.53 13.12 -0.86
N GLY A 186 5.65 12.96 -0.13
CA GLY A 186 6.54 11.80 -0.25
C GLY A 186 5.81 10.48 -0.03
N VAL A 187 4.95 10.39 0.99
CA VAL A 187 4.14 9.18 1.23
C VAL A 187 3.15 8.94 0.09
N VAL A 188 2.45 9.97 -0.37
CA VAL A 188 1.51 9.85 -1.51
C VAL A 188 2.23 9.38 -2.77
N ASN A 189 3.45 9.86 -3.00
CA ASN A 189 4.28 9.50 -4.15
C ASN A 189 4.80 8.05 -4.12
N LEU A 190 4.63 7.30 -3.01
CA LEU A 190 4.94 5.87 -2.97
C LEU A 190 4.13 5.06 -4.00
N LYS A 191 3.01 5.58 -4.49
CA LYS A 191 2.27 5.01 -5.63
C LYS A 191 3.13 4.90 -6.90
N SER A 192 4.09 5.83 -7.06
CA SER A 192 5.01 5.87 -8.22
C SER A 192 6.26 5.02 -8.02
N HIS A 193 6.42 4.40 -6.83
CA HIS A 193 7.54 3.49 -6.60
C HIS A 193 7.48 2.31 -7.56
N THR A 194 8.64 1.98 -8.17
CA THR A 194 8.72 0.95 -9.20
C THR A 194 9.23 -0.37 -8.64
N LEU A 195 8.67 -1.47 -9.13
CA LEU A 195 9.14 -2.83 -8.85
C LEU A 195 9.54 -3.52 -10.14
N PRO A 196 10.67 -4.25 -10.14
CA PRO A 196 10.98 -5.22 -11.19
C PRO A 196 9.92 -6.32 -11.20
N VAL A 197 9.45 -6.68 -12.38
CA VAL A 197 8.44 -7.72 -12.59
C VAL A 197 8.94 -8.72 -13.63
N PHE A 198 8.93 -9.99 -13.27
CA PHE A 198 9.21 -11.09 -14.17
C PHE A 198 7.88 -11.73 -14.62
N ASP A 199 7.52 -11.50 -15.88
CA ASP A 199 6.32 -12.06 -16.49
C ASP A 199 6.66 -13.40 -17.15
N ILE A 200 6.20 -14.50 -16.58
CA ILE A 200 6.38 -15.85 -17.11
C ILE A 200 5.28 -16.13 -18.12
N LYS A 201 5.69 -16.45 -19.34
CA LYS A 201 4.76 -16.83 -20.40
C LYS A 201 4.34 -18.28 -20.24
N SER A 202 3.06 -18.55 -20.49
CA SER A 202 2.61 -19.92 -20.73
C SER A 202 3.12 -20.39 -22.09
N THR A 203 3.77 -21.53 -22.11
CA THR A 203 4.22 -22.22 -23.30
C THR A 203 3.08 -23.01 -23.93
#